data_6b2109313a69feb019fe470c2bcafcc1
#
_entry.id   6b2109313a69feb019fe470c2bcafcc1
#
_cell.length_a   1.000
_cell.length_b   1.000
_cell.length_c   1.000
_cell.angle_alpha   90.00
_cell.angle_beta   90.00
_cell.angle_gamma   90.00
#
_symmetry.space_group_name_H-M   'P 1'
#
loop_
_entity.id
_entity.type
_entity.pdbx_description
1 polymer ?
#
loop_
_entity_poly.entity_id
_entity_poly.type
_entity_poly.pdbx_seq_one_letter_code
_entity_poly.pdbx_strand_id
1 'polypeptide(L)'
;MLVGIIKELDIRFKDVMPAEDYDGIVLIDEVELHLHPKWQGEICSILKIVFPKAQFFITTHSPHVVQTALQGEVIALERKDGAVERRDLPESEYGYQGWTIEEILKDVMGMEDTRTNQYHEAREAFLQAFKAQDYNQAKESFAILESMLHPKNELRVIYQMQLDSLEG
;
A
#
# COMPACT_ATOMS: atom_id res chain seq x y z
N MET A 1 -9.74 4.38 -19.08
CA MET A 1 -8.66 3.43 -19.42
C MET A 1 -9.17 2.28 -20.32
N LEU A 2 -9.98 1.33 -19.85
CA LEU A 2 -10.49 0.19 -20.68
C LEU A 2 -11.06 0.62 -22.04
N VAL A 3 -11.95 1.62 -22.05
CA VAL A 3 -12.52 2.19 -23.28
C VAL A 3 -11.44 2.78 -24.19
N GLY A 4 -10.36 3.32 -23.62
CA GLY A 4 -9.22 3.84 -24.38
C GLY A 4 -8.46 2.72 -25.08
N ILE A 5 -8.18 1.62 -24.38
CA ILE A 5 -7.49 0.45 -24.94
C ILE A 5 -8.34 -0.14 -26.08
N ILE A 6 -9.64 -0.36 -25.84
CA ILE A 6 -10.55 -0.89 -26.85
C ILE A 6 -10.61 0.02 -28.08
N LYS A 7 -10.74 1.34 -27.90
CA LYS A 7 -10.74 2.29 -29.02
C LYS A 7 -9.43 2.28 -29.81
N GLU A 8 -8.30 2.17 -29.14
CA GLU A 8 -7.00 2.12 -29.80
C GLU A 8 -6.86 0.84 -30.62
N LEU A 9 -7.35 -0.29 -30.09
CA LEU A 9 -7.40 -1.55 -30.84
C LEU A 9 -8.32 -1.43 -32.07
N ASP A 10 -9.51 -0.85 -31.92
CA ASP A 10 -10.46 -0.64 -33.05
C ASP A 10 -9.87 0.25 -34.16
N ILE A 11 -9.07 1.27 -33.77
CA ILE A 11 -8.42 2.18 -34.74
C ILE A 11 -7.29 1.47 -35.48
N ARG A 12 -6.49 0.66 -34.78
CA ARG A 12 -5.31 0.02 -35.39
C ARG A 12 -5.62 -1.24 -36.16
N PHE A 13 -6.57 -2.00 -35.69
CA PHE A 13 -7.00 -3.27 -36.29
C PHE A 13 -8.36 -3.04 -36.92
N LYS A 14 -8.38 -2.63 -38.22
CA LYS A 14 -9.60 -2.25 -38.99
C LYS A 14 -10.69 -3.32 -39.08
N ASP A 15 -10.37 -4.56 -38.78
CA ASP A 15 -11.32 -5.65 -38.59
C ASP A 15 -11.45 -5.90 -37.10
N VAL A 16 -12.65 -5.74 -36.56
CA VAL A 16 -12.97 -5.84 -35.14
C VAL A 16 -12.46 -7.17 -34.60
N MET A 17 -11.24 -7.14 -34.03
CA MET A 17 -10.73 -8.26 -33.23
C MET A 17 -11.41 -8.18 -31.87
N PRO A 18 -12.12 -9.21 -31.40
CA PRO A 18 -12.64 -9.26 -30.05
C PRO A 18 -11.51 -9.06 -29.04
N ALA A 19 -11.77 -8.32 -27.95
CA ALA A 19 -10.75 -8.06 -26.91
C ALA A 19 -10.18 -9.37 -26.35
N GLU A 20 -10.99 -10.41 -26.26
CA GLU A 20 -10.63 -11.75 -25.80
C GLU A 20 -9.63 -12.50 -26.71
N ASP A 21 -9.51 -12.07 -27.97
CA ASP A 21 -8.58 -12.67 -28.94
C ASP A 21 -7.28 -11.89 -29.07
N TYR A 22 -7.17 -10.73 -28.45
CA TYR A 22 -5.95 -9.93 -28.46
C TYR A 22 -4.84 -10.61 -27.65
N ASP A 23 -3.75 -11.01 -28.29
CA ASP A 23 -2.59 -11.72 -27.72
C ASP A 23 -1.32 -10.86 -27.63
N GLY A 24 -1.49 -9.54 -27.72
CA GLY A 24 -0.37 -8.59 -27.70
C GLY A 24 0.07 -8.18 -26.31
N ILE A 25 1.03 -7.24 -26.28
CA ILE A 25 1.56 -6.62 -25.07
C ILE A 25 0.89 -5.27 -24.85
N VAL A 26 0.44 -5.03 -23.62
CA VAL A 26 -0.19 -3.77 -23.19
C VAL A 26 0.66 -3.17 -22.07
N LEU A 27 1.12 -1.94 -22.27
CA LEU A 27 1.84 -1.16 -21.29
C LEU A 27 0.88 -0.13 -20.67
N ILE A 28 0.75 -0.13 -19.34
CA ILE A 28 -0.10 0.81 -18.61
C ILE A 28 0.74 1.48 -17.54
N ASP A 29 0.87 2.78 -17.64
CA ASP A 29 1.52 3.60 -16.62
C ASP A 29 0.47 4.10 -15.63
N GLU A 30 0.76 3.97 -14.33
CA GLU A 30 -0.12 4.36 -13.22
C GLU A 30 -1.57 3.86 -13.42
N VAL A 31 -1.76 2.54 -13.40
CA VAL A 31 -3.05 1.89 -13.67
C VAL A 31 -4.18 2.38 -12.76
N GLU A 32 -3.86 2.80 -11.56
CA GLU A 32 -4.80 3.34 -10.57
C GLU A 32 -5.24 4.77 -10.82
N LEU A 33 -4.61 5.49 -11.76
CA LEU A 33 -4.85 6.92 -11.98
C LEU A 33 -6.36 7.20 -12.20
N HIS A 34 -6.90 8.11 -11.40
CA HIS A 34 -8.32 8.50 -11.35
C HIS A 34 -9.30 7.39 -10.91
N LEU A 35 -8.81 6.26 -10.40
CA LEU A 35 -9.68 5.21 -9.86
C LEU A 35 -9.92 5.41 -8.36
N HIS A 36 -11.17 5.23 -7.94
CA HIS A 36 -11.48 5.10 -6.52
C HIS A 36 -10.77 3.86 -5.93
N PRO A 37 -10.26 3.88 -4.67
CA PRO A 37 -9.52 2.77 -4.06
C PRO A 37 -10.17 1.39 -4.23
N LYS A 38 -11.51 1.32 -4.15
CA LYS A 38 -12.24 0.07 -4.40
C LYS A 38 -11.97 -0.50 -5.81
N TRP A 39 -11.94 0.37 -6.83
CA TRP A 39 -11.68 -0.04 -8.20
C TRP A 39 -10.21 -0.35 -8.48
N GLN A 40 -9.30 0.23 -7.70
CA GLN A 40 -7.88 -0.08 -7.78
C GLN A 40 -7.61 -1.55 -7.45
N GLY A 41 -8.33 -2.11 -6.44
CA GLY A 41 -8.24 -3.53 -6.11
C GLY A 41 -8.86 -4.49 -7.13
N GLU A 42 -9.64 -3.98 -8.10
CA GLU A 42 -10.35 -4.83 -9.07
C GLU A 42 -9.78 -4.73 -10.49
N ILE A 43 -9.03 -3.65 -10.80
CA ILE A 43 -8.67 -3.31 -12.16
C ILE A 43 -7.83 -4.37 -12.88
N CYS A 44 -6.84 -4.96 -12.19
CA CYS A 44 -6.00 -5.98 -12.78
C CYS A 44 -6.78 -7.25 -13.11
N SER A 45 -7.71 -7.65 -12.24
CA SER A 45 -8.60 -8.79 -12.48
C SER A 45 -9.52 -8.54 -13.68
N ILE A 46 -10.07 -7.32 -13.79
CA ILE A 46 -10.92 -6.93 -14.92
C ILE A 46 -10.11 -6.97 -16.23
N LEU A 47 -8.87 -6.46 -16.24
CA LEU A 47 -8.01 -6.50 -17.41
C LEU A 47 -7.74 -7.95 -17.87
N LYS A 48 -7.44 -8.86 -16.95
CA LYS A 48 -7.21 -10.29 -17.24
C LYS A 48 -8.47 -10.98 -17.78
N ILE A 49 -9.67 -10.58 -17.31
CA ILE A 49 -10.94 -11.13 -17.80
C ILE A 49 -11.24 -10.63 -19.21
N VAL A 50 -11.04 -9.34 -19.47
CA VAL A 50 -11.38 -8.72 -20.76
C VAL A 50 -10.38 -9.11 -21.85
N PHE A 51 -9.09 -9.27 -21.48
CA PHE A 51 -8.00 -9.58 -22.40
C PHE A 51 -7.22 -10.82 -21.93
N PRO A 52 -7.81 -12.01 -21.95
CA PRO A 52 -7.21 -13.20 -21.32
C PRO A 52 -5.92 -13.70 -21.99
N LYS A 53 -5.64 -13.28 -23.22
CA LYS A 53 -4.44 -13.66 -23.97
C LYS A 53 -3.36 -12.57 -23.96
N ALA A 54 -3.69 -11.35 -23.51
CA ALA A 54 -2.75 -10.23 -23.49
C ALA A 54 -1.76 -10.34 -22.34
N GLN A 55 -0.53 -9.89 -22.56
CA GLN A 55 0.45 -9.67 -21.51
C GLN A 55 0.43 -8.20 -21.10
N PHE A 56 0.26 -7.95 -19.80
CA PHE A 56 0.26 -6.60 -19.22
C PHE A 56 1.57 -6.31 -18.50
N PHE A 57 2.17 -5.15 -18.77
CA PHE A 57 3.18 -4.53 -17.94
C PHE A 57 2.59 -3.26 -17.37
N ILE A 58 2.48 -3.21 -16.06
CA ILE A 58 1.73 -2.17 -15.34
C ILE A 58 2.64 -1.51 -14.33
N THR A 59 2.67 -0.18 -14.29
CA THR A 59 3.23 0.55 -13.16
C THR A 59 2.11 0.95 -12.21
N THR A 60 2.41 1.00 -10.91
CA THR A 60 1.45 1.41 -9.89
C THR A 60 2.15 1.95 -8.64
N HIS A 61 1.53 2.94 -8.00
CA HIS A 61 1.83 3.40 -6.65
C HIS A 61 0.72 3.05 -5.65
N SER A 62 -0.25 2.21 -6.06
CA SER A 62 -1.36 1.80 -5.22
C SER A 62 -1.10 0.49 -4.48
N PRO A 63 -1.11 0.47 -3.16
CA PRO A 63 -1.02 -0.77 -2.40
C PRO A 63 -2.25 -1.67 -2.63
N HIS A 64 -3.40 -1.11 -3.03
CA HIS A 64 -4.58 -1.89 -3.37
C HIS A 64 -4.40 -2.71 -4.65
N VAL A 65 -3.67 -2.18 -5.65
CA VAL A 65 -3.31 -2.92 -6.87
C VAL A 65 -2.34 -4.05 -6.50
N VAL A 66 -1.30 -3.75 -5.72
CA VAL A 66 -0.32 -4.74 -5.26
C VAL A 66 -0.98 -5.87 -4.46
N GLN A 67 -1.95 -5.53 -3.58
CA GLN A 67 -2.64 -6.50 -2.74
C GLN A 67 -3.32 -7.62 -3.54
N THR A 68 -3.74 -7.35 -4.77
CA THR A 68 -4.43 -8.33 -5.63
C THR A 68 -3.49 -9.12 -6.54
N ALA A 69 -2.21 -8.80 -6.54
CA ALA A 69 -1.21 -9.49 -7.34
C ALA A 69 -0.93 -10.89 -6.80
N LEU A 70 -0.69 -11.82 -7.71
CA LEU A 70 -0.29 -13.19 -7.41
C LEU A 70 1.23 -13.28 -7.22
N GLN A 71 1.70 -14.42 -6.74
CA GLN A 71 3.11 -14.71 -6.60
C GLN A 71 3.86 -14.49 -7.94
N GLY A 72 4.98 -13.77 -7.88
CA GLY A 72 5.83 -13.49 -9.05
C GLY A 72 5.29 -12.40 -10.00
N GLU A 73 4.11 -11.83 -9.76
CA GLU A 73 3.56 -10.76 -10.60
C GLU A 73 4.11 -9.36 -10.25
N VAL A 74 4.70 -9.18 -9.06
CA VAL A 74 5.21 -7.89 -8.61
C VAL A 74 6.72 -7.79 -8.77
N ILE A 75 7.16 -6.71 -9.38
CA ILE A 75 8.56 -6.31 -9.47
C ILE A 75 8.70 -4.97 -8.76
N ALA A 76 9.22 -5.00 -7.53
CA ALA A 76 9.53 -3.77 -6.81
C ALA A 76 10.90 -3.24 -7.22
N LEU A 77 10.97 -1.93 -7.42
CA LEU A 77 12.19 -1.22 -7.78
C LEU A 77 12.59 -0.29 -6.64
N GLU A 78 13.87 -0.27 -6.32
CA GLU A 78 14.43 0.66 -5.33
C GLU A 78 15.65 1.38 -5.90
N ARG A 79 15.94 2.57 -5.37
CA ARG A 79 17.15 3.29 -5.71
C ARG A 79 18.21 2.99 -4.64
N LYS A 80 19.33 2.37 -5.07
CA LYS A 80 20.47 2.07 -4.22
C LYS A 80 21.75 2.56 -4.88
N ASP A 81 22.55 3.31 -4.16
CA ASP A 81 23.85 3.84 -4.63
C ASP A 81 23.78 4.58 -5.99
N GLY A 82 22.65 5.24 -6.26
CA GLY A 82 22.43 5.99 -7.50
C GLY A 82 21.93 5.17 -8.69
N ALA A 83 21.86 3.84 -8.57
CA ALA A 83 21.25 2.94 -9.54
C ALA A 83 19.82 2.54 -9.13
N VAL A 84 19.04 2.07 -10.11
CA VAL A 84 17.75 1.45 -9.86
C VAL A 84 17.94 -0.05 -9.92
N GLU A 85 17.59 -0.73 -8.83
CA GLU A 85 17.73 -2.17 -8.70
C GLU A 85 16.38 -2.82 -8.37
N ARG A 86 16.28 -4.11 -8.67
CA ARG A 86 15.14 -4.90 -8.22
C ARG A 86 15.27 -5.17 -6.73
N ARG A 87 14.24 -4.86 -5.98
CA ARG A 87 14.13 -5.19 -4.56
C ARG A 87 13.69 -6.64 -4.39
N ASP A 88 14.34 -7.36 -3.50
CA ASP A 88 13.88 -8.68 -3.08
C ASP A 88 12.62 -8.53 -2.22
N LEU A 89 11.57 -9.24 -2.61
CA LEU A 89 10.28 -9.23 -1.92
C LEU A 89 10.06 -10.55 -1.18
N PRO A 90 9.41 -10.50 0.00
CA PRO A 90 8.95 -11.71 0.64
C PRO A 90 7.90 -12.37 -0.26
N GLU A 91 8.11 -13.64 -0.58
CA GLU A 91 7.22 -14.40 -1.44
C GLU A 91 6.22 -15.21 -0.60
N SER A 92 4.95 -15.22 -1.07
CA SER A 92 3.87 -16.05 -0.55
C SER A 92 3.21 -16.77 -1.71
N GLU A 93 2.82 -18.03 -1.51
CA GLU A 93 2.08 -18.81 -2.50
C GLU A 93 0.81 -18.10 -2.99
N TYR A 94 0.20 -17.28 -2.12
CA TYR A 94 -1.00 -16.50 -2.42
C TYR A 94 -0.70 -15.04 -2.81
N GLY A 95 0.56 -14.72 -3.12
CA GLY A 95 0.98 -13.34 -3.35
C GLY A 95 0.77 -12.46 -2.10
N TYR A 96 0.10 -11.33 -2.27
CA TYR A 96 -0.13 -10.35 -1.19
C TYR A 96 -1.57 -10.29 -0.71
N GLN A 97 -2.44 -11.24 -1.11
CA GLN A 97 -3.89 -11.18 -0.86
C GLN A 97 -4.29 -11.19 0.62
N GLY A 98 -3.46 -11.75 1.50
CA GLY A 98 -3.69 -11.75 2.94
C GLY A 98 -3.00 -10.60 3.70
N TRP A 99 -2.27 -9.75 3.01
CA TRP A 99 -1.50 -8.67 3.62
C TRP A 99 -2.35 -7.44 3.86
N THR A 100 -2.07 -6.74 4.94
CA THR A 100 -2.65 -5.42 5.19
C THR A 100 -2.02 -4.38 4.27
N ILE A 101 -2.73 -3.28 4.05
CA ILE A 101 -2.21 -2.14 3.28
C ILE A 101 -0.92 -1.59 3.90
N GLU A 102 -0.82 -1.57 5.24
CA GLU A 102 0.38 -1.09 5.94
C GLU A 102 1.60 -2.01 5.72
N GLU A 103 1.41 -3.32 5.72
CA GLU A 103 2.47 -4.29 5.40
C GLU A 103 2.94 -4.13 3.95
N ILE A 104 2.03 -3.94 3.00
CA ILE A 104 2.38 -3.71 1.59
C ILE A 104 3.17 -2.40 1.44
N LEU A 105 2.73 -1.31 2.08
CA LEU A 105 3.43 -0.03 2.04
C LEU A 105 4.86 -0.15 2.56
N LYS A 106 5.07 -0.87 3.65
CA LYS A 106 6.38 -1.06 4.27
C LYS A 106 7.26 -2.04 3.51
N ASP A 107 6.77 -3.27 3.34
CA ASP A 107 7.63 -4.38 2.94
C ASP A 107 7.73 -4.52 1.41
N VAL A 108 6.70 -4.09 0.67
CA VAL A 108 6.72 -4.13 -0.80
C VAL A 108 7.10 -2.78 -1.39
N MET A 109 6.47 -1.68 -0.93
CA MET A 109 6.68 -0.35 -1.51
C MET A 109 7.81 0.44 -0.84
N GLY A 110 8.40 -0.07 0.25
CA GLY A 110 9.57 0.51 0.88
C GLY A 110 9.32 1.78 1.68
N MET A 111 8.11 2.00 2.15
CA MET A 111 7.82 3.10 3.06
C MET A 111 8.30 2.73 4.47
N GLU A 112 9.31 3.44 4.98
CA GLU A 112 9.84 3.18 6.33
C GLU A 112 8.80 3.45 7.40
N ASP A 113 7.96 4.44 7.19
CA ASP A 113 6.92 4.83 8.13
C ASP A 113 5.65 5.32 7.42
N THR A 114 4.51 4.97 8.00
CA THR A 114 3.17 5.37 7.53
C THR A 114 2.56 6.49 8.39
N ARG A 115 3.25 6.92 9.43
CA ARG A 115 2.81 7.94 10.38
C ARG A 115 3.57 9.25 10.22
N THR A 116 2.98 10.33 10.72
CA THR A 116 3.57 11.67 10.62
C THR A 116 4.68 11.88 11.67
N ASN A 117 5.62 12.79 11.37
CA ASN A 117 6.66 13.18 12.33
C ASN A 117 6.06 13.66 13.66
N GLN A 118 4.96 14.39 13.61
CA GLN A 118 4.24 14.86 14.80
C GLN A 118 3.81 13.71 15.73
N TYR A 119 3.34 12.59 15.15
CA TYR A 119 3.02 11.41 15.93
C TYR A 119 4.26 10.81 16.58
N HIS A 120 5.38 10.74 15.85
CA HIS A 120 6.63 10.21 16.41
C HIS A 120 7.17 11.07 17.55
N GLU A 121 7.14 12.40 17.42
CA GLU A 121 7.53 13.33 18.48
C GLU A 121 6.67 13.13 19.73
N ALA A 122 5.35 13.06 19.57
CA ALA A 122 4.45 12.83 20.70
C ALA A 122 4.66 11.46 21.36
N ARG A 123 4.91 10.42 20.55
CA ARG A 123 5.21 9.07 21.04
C ARG A 123 6.54 9.02 21.78
N GLU A 124 7.58 9.66 21.26
CA GLU A 124 8.87 9.74 21.92
C GLU A 124 8.78 10.48 23.25
N ALA A 125 8.08 11.62 23.29
CA ALA A 125 7.85 12.36 24.52
C ALA A 125 7.17 11.50 25.58
N PHE A 126 6.13 10.75 25.21
CA PHE A 126 5.48 9.81 26.11
C PHE A 126 6.43 8.73 26.62
N LEU A 127 7.19 8.09 25.73
CA LEU A 127 8.10 7.00 26.10
C LEU A 127 9.28 7.50 26.99
N GLN A 128 9.75 8.71 26.77
CA GLN A 128 10.77 9.34 27.62
C GLN A 128 10.23 9.62 29.04
N ALA A 129 9.04 10.23 29.12
CA ALA A 129 8.37 10.49 30.38
C ALA A 129 8.08 9.18 31.15
N PHE A 130 7.61 8.15 30.45
CA PHE A 130 7.36 6.82 31.00
C PHE A 130 8.65 6.19 31.58
N LYS A 131 9.76 6.24 30.84
CA LYS A 131 11.07 5.74 31.30
C LYS A 131 11.60 6.52 32.50
N ALA A 132 11.35 7.83 32.53
CA ALA A 132 11.72 8.69 33.65
C ALA A 132 10.81 8.54 34.89
N GLN A 133 9.73 7.74 34.78
CA GLN A 133 8.68 7.59 35.77
C GLN A 133 8.01 8.91 36.18
N ASP A 134 7.97 9.86 35.23
CA ASP A 134 7.27 11.14 35.39
C ASP A 134 5.81 11.01 34.92
N TYR A 135 4.93 10.72 35.88
CA TYR A 135 3.50 10.56 35.61
C TYR A 135 2.86 11.81 34.95
N ASN A 136 3.23 13.01 35.45
CA ASN A 136 2.60 14.23 34.93
C ASN A 136 2.97 14.48 33.48
N GLN A 137 4.24 14.37 33.15
CA GLN A 137 4.70 14.53 31.76
C GLN A 137 4.21 13.40 30.85
N ALA A 138 4.14 12.16 31.35
CA ALA A 138 3.57 11.03 30.62
C ALA A 138 2.07 11.26 30.32
N LYS A 139 1.30 11.77 31.29
CA LYS A 139 -0.13 12.08 31.12
C LYS A 139 -0.37 13.17 30.10
N GLU A 140 0.41 14.25 30.10
CA GLU A 140 0.32 15.31 29.09
C GLU A 140 0.64 14.79 27.69
N SER A 141 1.72 14.04 27.54
CA SER A 141 2.13 13.45 26.26
C SER A 141 1.13 12.40 25.76
N PHE A 142 0.55 11.62 26.66
CA PHE A 142 -0.50 10.65 26.32
C PHE A 142 -1.76 11.34 25.81
N ALA A 143 -2.19 12.43 26.42
CA ALA A 143 -3.37 13.18 25.94
C ALA A 143 -3.20 13.65 24.48
N ILE A 144 -1.98 14.07 24.11
CA ILE A 144 -1.66 14.43 22.73
C ILE A 144 -1.75 13.20 21.82
N LEU A 145 -1.08 12.09 22.19
CA LEU A 145 -1.12 10.83 21.44
C LEU A 145 -2.54 10.30 21.28
N GLU A 146 -3.31 10.33 22.34
CA GLU A 146 -4.70 9.87 22.33
C GLU A 146 -5.55 10.66 21.35
N SER A 147 -5.34 11.98 21.25
CA SER A 147 -6.05 12.83 20.30
C SER A 147 -5.71 12.54 18.83
N MET A 148 -4.49 12.03 18.57
CA MET A 148 -4.02 11.68 17.22
C MET A 148 -4.46 10.28 16.78
N LEU A 149 -4.69 9.37 17.73
CA LEU A 149 -5.04 7.99 17.45
C LEU A 149 -6.54 7.85 17.12
N HIS A 150 -6.83 6.98 16.13
CA HIS A 150 -8.22 6.61 15.85
C HIS A 150 -8.91 6.09 17.12
N PRO A 151 -10.21 6.42 17.38
CA PRO A 151 -10.90 6.03 18.61
C PRO A 151 -10.90 4.53 18.93
N LYS A 152 -10.79 3.68 17.91
CA LYS A 152 -10.73 2.21 18.05
C LYS A 152 -9.30 1.65 17.93
N ASN A 153 -8.28 2.49 17.98
CA ASN A 153 -6.90 2.01 17.87
C ASN A 153 -6.48 1.36 19.17
N GLU A 154 -5.97 0.15 19.11
CA GLU A 154 -5.54 -0.66 20.27
C GLU A 154 -4.41 -0.02 21.06
N LEU A 155 -3.57 0.79 20.39
CA LEU A 155 -2.48 1.52 21.09
C LEU A 155 -2.99 2.48 22.17
N ARG A 156 -4.25 2.97 22.07
CA ARG A 156 -4.86 3.80 23.12
C ARG A 156 -4.91 3.04 24.45
N VAL A 157 -5.34 1.79 24.39
CA VAL A 157 -5.44 0.91 25.58
C VAL A 157 -4.03 0.60 26.14
N ILE A 158 -3.08 0.31 25.24
CA ILE A 158 -1.70 -0.01 25.65
C ILE A 158 -1.04 1.19 26.36
N TYR A 159 -1.12 2.39 25.78
CA TYR A 159 -0.56 3.59 26.42
C TYR A 159 -1.28 3.96 27.70
N GLN A 160 -2.60 3.77 27.78
CA GLN A 160 -3.35 3.97 29.02
C GLN A 160 -2.86 3.02 30.13
N MET A 161 -2.73 1.72 29.83
CA MET A 161 -2.20 0.75 30.80
C MET A 161 -0.78 1.09 31.27
N GLN A 162 0.08 1.58 30.36
CA GLN A 162 1.41 2.05 30.72
C GLN A 162 1.33 3.26 31.66
N LEU A 163 0.48 4.24 31.37
CA LEU A 163 0.27 5.41 32.21
C LEU A 163 -0.24 5.03 33.61
N ASP A 164 -1.25 4.15 33.66
CA ASP A 164 -1.85 3.69 34.90
C ASP A 164 -0.80 2.96 35.79
N SER A 165 0.19 2.29 35.18
CA SER A 165 1.28 1.64 35.91
C SER A 165 2.25 2.60 36.61
N LEU A 166 2.23 3.88 36.27
CA LEU A 166 3.00 4.94 36.90
C LEU A 166 2.26 5.59 38.10
N GLU A 167 0.93 5.39 38.19
CA GLU A 167 0.09 6.00 39.23
C GLU A 167 0.16 5.22 40.57
N GLY A 168 0.77 4.03 40.57
CA GLY A 168 0.99 3.16 41.75
C GLY A 168 2.37 3.32 42.28
#